data_ad6cb4aefff8bf8452df9362632001ae
#
_entry.id   ad6cb4aefff8bf8452df9362632001ae
#
_cell.length_a   1.000
_cell.length_b   1.000
_cell.length_c   1.000
_cell.angle_alpha   90.00
_cell.angle_beta   90.00
_cell.angle_gamma   90.00
#
_symmetry.space_group_name_H-M   'P 1'
#
loop_
_entity.id
_entity.type
_entity.pdbx_description
1 polymer ?
#
loop_
_entity_poly.entity_id
_entity_poly.type
_entity_poly.pdbx_seq_one_letter_code
_entity_poly.pdbx_strand_id
1 'polypeptide(L)'
;MLAYHGSQSLKNKLLTQIEIHRKADAIVAGTYGKLNGQWKGCAVGCSVRSLDIIDGKLGDCINNAWAENIHQRLSERMGIPLELARLEDTIFEGLPESGPKGKVRAHWPTQFAYAINPGADLTLVWPKFAVRMLKRCVGYAGSNERSVTAINGVIALFERRIAGGVVTLAEWQTARVYAAAAAHAAAHAAAAHAAAHAAAAYAAYAADAADAADAAARKHEFARMADDLLELLRESK
;
A
#
# COMPACT_ATOMS: atom_id res chain seq x y z
N MET A 1 10.04 -17.37 -2.28
CA MET A 1 11.10 -16.40 -1.90
C MET A 1 10.99 -16.21 -0.40
N LEU A 2 12.09 -16.27 0.35
CA LEU A 2 12.06 -16.17 1.82
C LEU A 2 12.41 -14.74 2.24
N ALA A 3 11.61 -14.15 3.11
CA ALA A 3 11.81 -12.81 3.64
C ALA A 3 13.21 -12.64 4.25
N TYR A 4 13.86 -11.52 3.93
CA TYR A 4 15.25 -11.23 4.29
C TYR A 4 16.25 -12.35 3.90
N HIS A 5 15.88 -13.20 2.93
CA HIS A 5 16.66 -14.41 2.59
C HIS A 5 17.02 -15.26 3.81
N GLY A 6 16.14 -15.28 4.83
CA GLY A 6 16.36 -15.94 6.11
C GLY A 6 17.33 -15.22 7.06
N SER A 7 17.85 -14.04 6.71
CA SER A 7 18.91 -13.35 7.46
C SER A 7 18.39 -12.38 8.52
N GLN A 8 18.47 -12.77 9.80
CA GLN A 8 18.21 -11.87 10.93
C GLN A 8 19.19 -10.67 10.95
N SER A 9 20.43 -10.89 10.53
CA SER A 9 21.43 -9.84 10.45
C SER A 9 21.04 -8.76 9.43
N LEU A 10 20.55 -9.15 8.24
CA LEU A 10 20.06 -8.20 7.24
C LEU A 10 18.89 -7.37 7.77
N LYS A 11 17.90 -8.03 8.40
CA LYS A 11 16.77 -7.33 9.05
C LYS A 11 17.25 -6.29 10.05
N ASN A 12 18.15 -6.68 10.97
CA ASN A 12 18.64 -5.77 12.01
C ASN A 12 19.41 -4.56 11.43
N LYS A 13 20.25 -4.79 10.42
CA LYS A 13 20.98 -3.71 9.72
C LYS A 13 20.01 -2.76 9.02
N LEU A 14 18.99 -3.30 8.33
CA LEU A 14 17.97 -2.50 7.64
C LEU A 14 17.19 -1.62 8.63
N LEU A 15 16.70 -2.20 9.72
CA LEU A 15 15.99 -1.45 10.77
C LEU A 15 16.84 -0.33 11.35
N THR A 16 18.13 -0.58 11.58
CA THR A 16 19.07 0.44 12.07
C THR A 16 19.21 1.60 11.07
N GLN A 17 19.35 1.31 9.78
CA GLN A 17 19.49 2.34 8.75
C GLN A 17 18.19 3.13 8.53
N ILE A 18 17.02 2.48 8.51
CA ILE A 18 15.73 3.19 8.44
C ILE A 18 15.57 4.13 9.63
N GLU A 19 15.97 3.72 10.83
CA GLU A 19 15.90 4.55 12.02
C GLU A 19 16.82 5.78 11.95
N ILE A 20 18.00 5.65 11.32
CA ILE A 20 18.88 6.78 11.03
C ILE A 20 18.19 7.79 10.11
N HIS A 21 17.55 7.31 9.00
CA HIS A 21 16.80 8.17 8.10
C HIS A 21 15.63 8.86 8.81
N ARG A 22 14.91 8.14 9.66
CA ARG A 22 13.79 8.69 10.45
C ARG A 22 14.25 9.82 11.39
N LYS A 23 15.35 9.61 12.11
CA LYS A 23 15.92 10.63 13.02
C LYS A 23 16.44 11.87 12.30
N ALA A 24 16.88 11.71 11.06
CA ALA A 24 17.35 12.80 10.21
C ALA A 24 16.22 13.55 9.48
N ASP A 25 14.93 13.26 9.78
CA ASP A 25 13.76 13.78 9.02
C ASP A 25 13.89 13.56 7.50
N ALA A 26 14.51 12.45 7.10
CA ALA A 26 14.76 12.12 5.70
C ALA A 26 13.62 11.34 5.04
N ILE A 27 12.61 10.91 5.80
CA ILE A 27 11.45 10.14 5.30
C ILE A 27 10.32 11.10 4.95
N VAL A 28 10.09 11.29 3.65
CA VAL A 28 9.13 12.25 3.10
C VAL A 28 8.33 11.64 1.97
N ALA A 29 7.08 12.06 1.81
CA ALA A 29 6.22 11.59 0.72
C ALA A 29 6.57 12.25 -0.64
N GLY A 30 6.12 11.61 -1.73
CA GLY A 30 6.16 12.17 -3.07
C GLY A 30 7.51 12.10 -3.78
N THR A 31 8.48 11.36 -3.26
CA THR A 31 9.78 11.16 -3.94
C THR A 31 10.48 9.89 -3.49
N TYR A 32 11.02 9.13 -4.43
CA TYR A 32 11.85 7.96 -4.11
C TYR A 32 13.22 8.33 -3.55
N GLY A 33 13.77 9.48 -3.95
CA GLY A 33 14.99 10.03 -3.41
C GLY A 33 15.36 11.35 -4.06
N LYS A 34 15.68 12.33 -3.24
CA LYS A 34 16.19 13.65 -3.65
C LYS A 34 17.40 14.00 -2.81
N LEU A 35 18.44 14.54 -3.46
CA LEU A 35 19.60 15.09 -2.78
C LEU A 35 19.64 16.61 -2.98
N ASN A 36 19.23 17.36 -1.96
CA ASN A 36 19.41 18.81 -1.87
C ASN A 36 20.24 19.09 -0.60
N GLY A 37 21.54 18.77 -0.65
CA GLY A 37 22.41 18.80 0.54
C GLY A 37 22.23 17.57 1.45
N GLN A 38 20.99 17.20 1.78
CA GLN A 38 20.66 15.96 2.51
C GLN A 38 19.72 15.10 1.66
N TRP A 39 19.94 13.78 1.72
CA TRP A 39 19.07 12.84 1.04
C TRP A 39 17.72 12.72 1.75
N LYS A 40 16.62 12.74 0.98
CA LYS A 40 15.24 12.51 1.45
C LYS A 40 14.50 11.61 0.48
N GLY A 41 13.65 10.72 0.98
CA GLY A 41 12.83 9.83 0.14
C GLY A 41 11.62 9.25 0.86
N CYS A 42 10.70 8.62 0.10
CA CYS A 42 9.55 7.88 0.63
C CYS A 42 9.98 6.59 1.34
N ALA A 43 9.03 5.80 1.81
CA ALA A 43 9.31 4.54 2.51
C ALA A 43 10.21 3.61 1.68
N VAL A 44 9.81 3.32 0.44
CA VAL A 44 10.55 2.44 -0.48
C VAL A 44 11.93 3.02 -0.81
N GLY A 45 12.00 4.33 -1.07
CA GLY A 45 13.26 5.02 -1.30
C GLY A 45 14.22 4.89 -0.13
N CYS A 46 13.73 5.10 1.11
CA CYS A 46 14.51 4.90 2.33
C CYS A 46 14.97 3.46 2.50
N SER A 47 14.09 2.49 2.27
CA SER A 47 14.41 1.06 2.39
C SER A 47 15.49 0.64 1.40
N VAL A 48 15.37 1.02 0.11
CA VAL A 48 16.37 0.72 -0.93
C VAL A 48 17.69 1.44 -0.64
N ARG A 49 17.65 2.73 -0.26
CA ARG A 49 18.85 3.47 0.14
C ARG A 49 19.56 2.82 1.32
N SER A 50 18.81 2.39 2.33
CA SER A 50 19.37 1.68 3.49
C SER A 50 20.09 0.41 3.07
N LEU A 51 19.50 -0.36 2.15
CA LEU A 51 20.12 -1.56 1.61
C LEU A 51 21.37 -1.24 0.80
N ASP A 52 21.39 -0.16 0.00
CA ASP A 52 22.58 0.28 -0.74
C ASP A 52 23.73 0.66 0.21
N ILE A 53 23.44 1.33 1.33
CA ILE A 53 24.41 1.63 2.39
C ILE A 53 24.98 0.35 3.00
N ILE A 54 24.12 -0.63 3.31
CA ILE A 54 24.51 -1.92 3.88
C ILE A 54 25.46 -2.69 2.95
N ASP A 55 25.27 -2.58 1.63
CA ASP A 55 26.12 -3.22 0.61
C ASP A 55 27.36 -2.39 0.21
N GLY A 56 27.57 -1.22 0.81
CA GLY A 56 28.68 -0.32 0.48
C GLY A 56 28.55 0.38 -0.88
N LYS A 57 27.33 0.46 -1.45
CA LYS A 57 27.03 1.05 -2.77
C LYS A 57 26.56 2.49 -2.68
N LEU A 58 27.34 3.37 -2.07
CA LEU A 58 26.92 4.74 -1.75
C LEU A 58 26.88 5.73 -2.92
N GLY A 59 27.48 5.40 -4.08
CA GLY A 59 27.82 6.40 -5.11
C GLY A 59 26.68 6.81 -6.04
N ASP A 60 25.72 5.92 -6.35
CA ASP A 60 24.88 6.05 -7.56
C ASP A 60 23.40 6.35 -7.32
N CYS A 61 23.03 6.73 -6.13
CA CYS A 61 21.64 6.68 -5.65
C CYS A 61 20.72 7.82 -6.09
N ILE A 62 21.00 8.59 -7.16
CA ILE A 62 20.23 9.83 -7.38
C ILE A 62 20.01 10.19 -8.87
N ASN A 63 20.04 9.23 -9.74
CA ASN A 63 19.60 9.44 -11.11
C ASN A 63 18.22 8.80 -11.34
N ASN A 64 17.56 9.14 -12.44
CA ASN A 64 16.26 8.56 -12.81
C ASN A 64 16.34 7.02 -12.90
N ALA A 65 17.48 6.46 -13.32
CA ALA A 65 17.72 5.03 -13.38
C ALA A 65 17.72 4.36 -11.99
N TRP A 66 18.08 5.08 -10.92
CA TRP A 66 17.99 4.55 -9.55
C TRP A 66 16.54 4.34 -9.11
N ALA A 67 15.64 5.27 -9.46
CA ALA A 67 14.21 5.16 -9.15
C ALA A 67 13.50 4.16 -10.09
N GLU A 68 14.11 3.82 -11.21
CA GLU A 68 13.56 2.85 -12.15
C GLU A 68 13.52 1.47 -11.49
N ASN A 69 12.36 0.82 -11.57
CA ASN A 69 12.11 -0.50 -10.96
C ASN A 69 12.39 -0.57 -9.44
N ILE A 70 12.26 0.54 -8.71
CA ILE A 70 12.60 0.62 -7.29
C ILE A 70 11.86 -0.41 -6.43
N HIS A 71 10.57 -0.69 -6.73
CA HIS A 71 9.80 -1.72 -6.04
C HIS A 71 10.34 -3.12 -6.31
N GLN A 72 10.78 -3.40 -7.54
CA GLN A 72 11.40 -4.67 -7.90
C GLN A 72 12.71 -4.85 -7.13
N ARG A 73 13.54 -3.82 -7.07
CA ARG A 73 14.79 -3.83 -6.29
C ARG A 73 14.54 -4.08 -4.82
N LEU A 74 13.53 -3.43 -4.22
CA LEU A 74 13.14 -3.69 -2.85
C LEU A 74 12.69 -5.13 -2.63
N SER A 75 11.81 -5.62 -3.52
CA SER A 75 11.30 -7.00 -3.52
C SER A 75 12.45 -8.02 -3.52
N GLU A 76 13.36 -7.89 -4.47
CA GLU A 76 14.51 -8.81 -4.61
C GLU A 76 15.44 -8.77 -3.40
N ARG A 77 15.76 -7.58 -2.91
CA ARG A 77 16.74 -7.41 -1.84
C ARG A 77 16.22 -7.76 -0.45
N MET A 78 14.91 -7.59 -0.21
CA MET A 78 14.27 -8.05 1.03
C MET A 78 13.75 -9.49 0.93
N GLY A 79 13.70 -10.09 -0.26
CA GLY A 79 13.10 -11.40 -0.44
C GLY A 79 11.57 -11.39 -0.22
N ILE A 80 10.88 -10.31 -0.58
CA ILE A 80 9.44 -10.16 -0.41
C ILE A 80 8.71 -10.13 -1.77
N PRO A 81 7.43 -10.51 -1.85
CA PRO A 81 6.63 -10.34 -3.07
C PRO A 81 6.62 -8.88 -3.55
N LEU A 82 6.66 -8.67 -4.87
CA LEU A 82 6.62 -7.34 -5.49
C LEU A 82 5.37 -6.54 -5.09
N GLU A 83 4.26 -7.22 -4.94
CA GLU A 83 3.00 -6.63 -4.49
C GLU A 83 3.13 -6.00 -3.10
N LEU A 84 3.90 -6.60 -2.20
CA LEU A 84 4.13 -6.06 -0.87
C LEU A 84 5.04 -4.84 -0.89
N ALA A 85 6.06 -4.80 -1.77
CA ALA A 85 6.88 -3.62 -1.97
C ALA A 85 6.07 -2.43 -2.51
N ARG A 86 5.14 -2.69 -3.44
CA ARG A 86 4.20 -1.67 -3.95
C ARG A 86 3.20 -1.21 -2.89
N LEU A 87 2.75 -2.15 -2.06
CA LEU A 87 1.78 -1.86 -1.00
C LEU A 87 2.42 -1.03 0.13
N GLU A 88 3.70 -1.28 0.45
CA GLU A 88 4.48 -0.43 1.37
C GLU A 88 4.42 1.04 0.95
N ASP A 89 4.70 1.30 -0.34
CA ASP A 89 4.68 2.64 -0.92
C ASP A 89 3.27 3.26 -0.90
N THR A 90 2.29 2.52 -1.39
CA THR A 90 0.90 2.98 -1.47
C THR A 90 0.34 3.36 -0.09
N ILE A 91 0.59 2.54 0.93
CA ILE A 91 0.14 2.82 2.30
C ILE A 91 0.90 4.03 2.84
N PHE A 92 2.21 4.11 2.65
CA PHE A 92 3.02 5.24 3.08
C PHE A 92 2.50 6.57 2.54
N GLU A 93 2.25 6.66 1.24
CA GLU A 93 1.76 7.89 0.60
C GLU A 93 0.37 8.30 1.09
N GLY A 94 -0.49 7.33 1.42
CA GLY A 94 -1.83 7.58 1.94
C GLY A 94 -1.93 7.87 3.44
N LEU A 95 -0.93 7.48 4.23
CA LEU A 95 -0.93 7.72 5.67
C LEU A 95 -0.84 9.22 6.01
N PRO A 96 -1.51 9.67 7.10
CA PRO A 96 -1.35 11.03 7.58
C PRO A 96 0.11 11.28 8.01
N GLU A 97 0.61 12.50 7.77
CA GLU A 97 1.95 12.87 8.21
C GLU A 97 2.10 12.78 9.73
N SER A 98 1.09 13.27 10.45
CA SER A 98 1.04 13.25 11.91
C SER A 98 -0.31 12.78 12.43
N GLY A 99 -0.34 12.29 13.65
CA GLY A 99 -1.52 11.82 14.37
C GLY A 99 -1.37 12.10 15.87
N PRO A 100 -2.29 11.58 16.71
CA PRO A 100 -2.27 11.81 18.17
C PRO A 100 -0.96 11.41 18.87
N LYS A 101 -0.19 10.50 18.24
CA LYS A 101 1.09 9.99 18.75
C LYS A 101 2.31 10.55 18.00
N GLY A 102 2.18 11.66 17.27
CA GLY A 102 3.27 12.27 16.51
C GLY A 102 3.29 11.90 15.02
N LYS A 103 4.47 11.87 14.40
CA LYS A 103 4.67 11.60 12.97
C LYS A 103 4.35 10.14 12.64
N VAL A 104 3.14 9.85 12.16
CA VAL A 104 2.66 8.49 11.86
C VAL A 104 3.37 7.93 10.63
N ARG A 105 3.39 8.70 9.53
CA ARG A 105 3.97 8.28 8.25
C ARG A 105 5.45 7.92 8.36
N ALA A 106 6.24 8.71 9.09
CA ALA A 106 7.68 8.48 9.24
C ALA A 106 8.04 7.19 9.99
N HIS A 107 7.11 6.61 10.76
CA HIS A 107 7.29 5.33 11.44
C HIS A 107 6.95 4.12 10.58
N TRP A 108 6.21 4.30 9.50
CA TRP A 108 5.70 3.22 8.68
C TRP A 108 6.79 2.29 8.12
N PRO A 109 7.90 2.78 7.51
CA PRO A 109 8.93 1.89 6.98
C PRO A 109 9.55 0.99 8.06
N THR A 110 9.76 1.55 9.27
CA THR A 110 10.26 0.77 10.42
C THR A 110 9.25 -0.29 10.85
N GLN A 111 7.95 0.05 10.93
CA GLN A 111 6.90 -0.88 11.33
C GLN A 111 6.73 -2.01 10.32
N PHE A 112 6.74 -1.69 9.02
CA PHE A 112 6.68 -2.66 7.94
C PHE A 112 7.87 -3.63 7.98
N ALA A 113 9.09 -3.11 8.00
CA ALA A 113 10.29 -3.94 8.06
C ALA A 113 10.36 -4.80 9.34
N TYR A 114 9.92 -4.25 10.48
CA TYR A 114 9.90 -4.97 11.75
C TYR A 114 8.89 -6.13 11.76
N ALA A 115 7.71 -5.95 11.16
CA ALA A 115 6.63 -6.94 11.15
C ALA A 115 6.98 -8.21 10.37
N ILE A 116 7.92 -8.14 9.42
CA ILE A 116 8.34 -9.26 8.59
C ILE A 116 9.36 -10.13 9.35
N ASN A 117 9.07 -11.40 9.51
CA ASN A 117 10.01 -12.36 10.11
C ASN A 117 11.02 -12.87 9.06
N PRO A 118 12.33 -12.92 9.37
CA PRO A 118 13.31 -13.51 8.47
C PRO A 118 12.98 -14.98 8.17
N GLY A 119 13.01 -15.35 6.91
CA GLY A 119 12.66 -16.71 6.47
C GLY A 119 11.17 -16.97 6.28
N ALA A 120 10.29 -16.01 6.63
CA ALA A 120 8.86 -16.18 6.41
C ALA A 120 8.50 -16.28 4.92
N ASP A 121 7.53 -17.16 4.61
CA ASP A 121 6.88 -17.19 3.30
C ASP A 121 5.73 -16.16 3.26
N LEU A 122 5.91 -15.11 2.49
CA LEU A 122 4.95 -14.03 2.37
C LEU A 122 4.02 -14.14 1.14
N THR A 123 4.06 -15.28 0.43
CA THR A 123 3.33 -15.48 -0.83
C THR A 123 1.82 -15.26 -0.69
N LEU A 124 1.25 -15.61 0.47
CA LEU A 124 -0.19 -15.48 0.73
C LEU A 124 -0.58 -14.19 1.46
N VAL A 125 0.36 -13.32 1.83
CA VAL A 125 0.04 -12.05 2.51
C VAL A 125 -0.81 -11.14 1.62
N TRP A 126 -0.37 -10.91 0.38
CA TRP A 126 -1.12 -10.09 -0.57
C TRP A 126 -2.54 -10.64 -0.85
N PRO A 127 -2.74 -11.91 -1.22
CA PRO A 127 -4.08 -12.46 -1.38
C PRO A 127 -5.00 -12.28 -0.17
N LYS A 128 -4.51 -12.54 1.04
CA LYS A 128 -5.26 -12.36 2.29
C LYS A 128 -5.61 -10.89 2.54
N PHE A 129 -4.65 -10.00 2.32
CA PHE A 129 -4.86 -8.56 2.43
C PHE A 129 -5.93 -8.08 1.43
N ALA A 130 -5.83 -8.50 0.16
CA ALA A 130 -6.82 -8.16 -0.87
C ALA A 130 -8.23 -8.60 -0.48
N VAL A 131 -8.41 -9.81 0.07
CA VAL A 131 -9.71 -10.28 0.58
C VAL A 131 -10.22 -9.38 1.71
N ARG A 132 -9.38 -8.99 2.68
CA ARG A 132 -9.79 -8.08 3.76
C ARG A 132 -10.29 -6.74 3.21
N MET A 133 -9.53 -6.15 2.27
CA MET A 133 -9.91 -4.88 1.62
C MET A 133 -11.22 -5.00 0.85
N LEU A 134 -11.35 -6.03 0.02
CA LEU A 134 -12.54 -6.25 -0.80
C LEU A 134 -13.80 -6.51 0.06
N LYS A 135 -13.68 -7.24 1.17
CA LYS A 135 -14.80 -7.43 2.11
C LYS A 135 -15.27 -6.11 2.73
N ARG A 136 -14.37 -5.17 3.00
CA ARG A 136 -14.77 -3.81 3.40
C ARG A 136 -15.46 -3.05 2.26
N CYS A 137 -14.96 -3.18 1.03
CA CYS A 137 -15.60 -2.57 -0.14
C CYS A 137 -17.03 -3.07 -0.37
N VAL A 138 -17.33 -4.35 -0.07
CA VAL A 138 -18.72 -4.85 -0.08
C VAL A 138 -19.60 -4.05 0.86
N GLY A 139 -19.13 -3.74 2.07
CA GLY A 139 -19.86 -2.92 3.04
C GLY A 139 -20.13 -1.49 2.52
N TYR A 140 -19.17 -0.88 1.82
CA TYR A 140 -19.34 0.44 1.21
C TYR A 140 -20.22 0.42 -0.06
N ALA A 141 -20.24 -0.68 -0.80
CA ALA A 141 -21.10 -0.83 -1.98
C ALA A 141 -22.62 -0.85 -1.64
N GLY A 142 -22.95 -1.15 -0.39
CA GLY A 142 -24.32 -1.08 0.12
C GLY A 142 -25.32 -1.92 -0.70
N SER A 143 -26.37 -1.29 -1.22
CA SER A 143 -27.41 -1.93 -2.02
C SER A 143 -27.08 -2.05 -3.53
N ASN A 144 -25.89 -1.66 -3.97
CA ASN A 144 -25.50 -1.80 -5.37
C ASN A 144 -25.13 -3.26 -5.70
N GLU A 145 -26.12 -4.06 -6.06
CA GLU A 145 -25.98 -5.49 -6.33
C GLU A 145 -24.92 -5.82 -7.38
N ARG A 146 -24.77 -4.99 -8.43
CA ARG A 146 -23.72 -5.20 -9.46
C ARG A 146 -22.33 -5.07 -8.88
N SER A 147 -22.09 -4.04 -8.08
CA SER A 147 -20.80 -3.81 -7.42
C SER A 147 -20.51 -4.93 -6.42
N VAL A 148 -21.48 -5.30 -5.60
CA VAL A 148 -21.36 -6.40 -4.63
C VAL A 148 -21.04 -7.72 -5.33
N THR A 149 -21.74 -8.06 -6.41
CA THR A 149 -21.51 -9.29 -7.19
C THR A 149 -20.09 -9.30 -7.81
N ALA A 150 -19.67 -8.18 -8.40
CA ALA A 150 -18.33 -8.06 -9.00
C ALA A 150 -17.22 -8.22 -7.93
N ILE A 151 -17.38 -7.56 -6.79
CA ILE A 151 -16.39 -7.64 -5.69
C ILE A 151 -16.34 -9.07 -5.14
N ASN A 152 -17.48 -9.71 -4.90
CA ASN A 152 -17.54 -11.09 -4.40
C ASN A 152 -16.92 -12.08 -5.40
N GLY A 153 -17.08 -11.86 -6.70
CA GLY A 153 -16.39 -12.63 -7.74
C GLY A 153 -14.86 -12.58 -7.60
N VAL A 154 -14.31 -11.40 -7.35
CA VAL A 154 -12.86 -11.24 -7.12
C VAL A 154 -12.41 -11.87 -5.79
N ILE A 155 -13.21 -11.71 -4.73
CA ILE A 155 -12.96 -12.36 -3.43
C ILE A 155 -12.83 -13.87 -3.61
N ALA A 156 -13.78 -14.49 -4.31
CA ALA A 156 -13.79 -15.94 -4.54
C ALA A 156 -12.52 -16.44 -5.25
N LEU A 157 -11.95 -15.66 -6.19
CA LEU A 157 -10.71 -16.01 -6.85
C LEU A 157 -9.51 -15.98 -5.87
N PHE A 158 -9.42 -14.94 -5.03
CA PHE A 158 -8.37 -14.86 -4.02
C PHE A 158 -8.52 -15.96 -2.96
N GLU A 159 -9.73 -16.23 -2.46
CA GLU A 159 -9.99 -17.29 -1.48
C GLU A 159 -9.61 -18.67 -2.03
N ARG A 160 -9.92 -18.96 -3.32
CA ARG A 160 -9.49 -20.17 -4.00
C ARG A 160 -7.96 -20.26 -4.06
N ARG A 161 -7.24 -19.16 -4.39
CA ARG A 161 -5.78 -19.11 -4.38
C ARG A 161 -5.21 -19.35 -2.98
N ILE A 162 -5.80 -18.77 -1.95
CA ILE A 162 -5.40 -18.97 -0.54
C ILE A 162 -5.55 -20.43 -0.13
N ALA A 163 -6.59 -21.10 -0.61
CA ALA A 163 -6.83 -22.53 -0.38
C ALA A 163 -5.93 -23.47 -1.23
N GLY A 164 -4.98 -22.92 -2.00
CA GLY A 164 -4.07 -23.69 -2.85
C GLY A 164 -4.63 -24.06 -4.22
N GLY A 165 -5.83 -23.57 -4.58
CA GLY A 165 -6.43 -23.79 -5.90
C GLY A 165 -5.80 -22.92 -6.98
N VAL A 166 -5.81 -23.41 -8.21
CA VAL A 166 -5.33 -22.67 -9.39
C VAL A 166 -6.41 -21.70 -9.87
N VAL A 167 -5.99 -20.46 -10.14
CA VAL A 167 -6.80 -19.43 -10.79
C VAL A 167 -6.12 -19.04 -12.08
N THR A 168 -6.81 -19.19 -13.19
CA THR A 168 -6.28 -18.93 -14.53
C THR A 168 -6.25 -17.44 -14.86
N LEU A 169 -5.40 -17.05 -15.82
CA LEU A 169 -5.36 -15.68 -16.34
C LEU A 169 -6.73 -15.25 -16.90
N ALA A 170 -7.43 -16.15 -17.59
CA ALA A 170 -8.76 -15.88 -18.17
C ALA A 170 -9.80 -15.54 -17.09
N GLU A 171 -9.77 -16.23 -15.95
CA GLU A 171 -10.65 -15.93 -14.82
C GLU A 171 -10.36 -14.56 -14.21
N TRP A 172 -9.08 -14.19 -14.06
CA TRP A 172 -8.68 -12.84 -13.62
C TRP A 172 -9.10 -11.76 -14.61
N GLN A 173 -8.94 -12.00 -15.92
CA GLN A 173 -9.38 -11.07 -16.97
C GLN A 173 -10.89 -10.87 -16.95
N THR A 174 -11.65 -11.95 -16.80
CA THR A 174 -13.12 -11.90 -16.69
C THR A 174 -13.52 -11.07 -15.47
N ALA A 175 -12.97 -11.36 -14.30
CA ALA A 175 -13.27 -10.62 -13.07
C ALA A 175 -12.91 -9.12 -13.21
N ARG A 176 -11.79 -8.78 -13.87
CA ARG A 176 -11.40 -7.39 -14.15
C ARG A 176 -12.44 -6.66 -15.02
N VAL A 177 -12.97 -7.31 -16.07
CA VAL A 177 -13.98 -6.71 -16.94
C VAL A 177 -15.28 -6.45 -16.15
N TYR A 178 -15.71 -7.40 -15.34
CA TYR A 178 -16.89 -7.22 -14.48
C TYR A 178 -16.69 -6.09 -13.46
N ALA A 179 -15.53 -6.03 -12.81
CA ALA A 179 -15.20 -4.97 -11.84
C ALA A 179 -15.17 -3.58 -12.49
N ALA A 180 -14.58 -3.47 -13.69
CA ALA A 180 -14.56 -2.22 -14.44
C ALA A 180 -15.97 -1.76 -14.83
N ALA A 181 -16.81 -2.67 -15.32
CA ALA A 181 -18.19 -2.35 -15.66
C ALA A 181 -19.02 -1.90 -14.43
N ALA A 182 -18.81 -2.56 -13.28
CA ALA A 182 -19.46 -2.17 -12.02
C ALA A 182 -18.98 -0.80 -11.52
N ALA A 183 -17.67 -0.49 -11.62
CA ALA A 183 -17.11 0.81 -11.26
C ALA A 183 -17.64 1.94 -12.16
N HIS A 184 -17.74 1.71 -13.47
CA HIS A 184 -18.36 2.65 -14.40
C HIS A 184 -19.83 2.94 -14.06
N ALA A 185 -20.61 1.90 -13.78
CA ALA A 185 -22.01 2.05 -13.38
C ALA A 185 -22.16 2.85 -12.07
N ALA A 186 -21.28 2.59 -11.09
CA ALA A 186 -21.27 3.32 -9.83
C ALA A 186 -20.85 4.79 -10.02
N ALA A 187 -19.86 5.08 -10.87
CA ALA A 187 -19.44 6.43 -11.21
C ALA A 187 -20.55 7.22 -11.91
N HIS A 188 -21.28 6.60 -12.85
CA HIS A 188 -22.44 7.22 -13.49
C HIS A 188 -23.57 7.51 -12.51
N ALA A 189 -23.86 6.61 -11.58
CA ALA A 189 -24.86 6.83 -10.54
C ALA A 189 -24.44 7.97 -9.59
N ALA A 190 -23.16 8.03 -9.19
CA ALA A 190 -22.63 9.12 -8.38
C ALA A 190 -22.66 10.46 -9.10
N ALA A 191 -22.32 10.50 -10.41
CA ALA A 191 -22.41 11.69 -11.23
C ALA A 191 -23.85 12.18 -11.41
N ALA A 192 -24.81 11.27 -11.59
CA ALA A 192 -26.23 11.61 -11.66
C ALA A 192 -26.78 12.15 -10.32
N HIS A 193 -26.34 11.57 -9.19
CA HIS A 193 -26.63 12.10 -7.86
C HIS A 193 -26.01 13.49 -7.62
N ALA A 194 -24.74 13.67 -8.01
CA ALA A 194 -24.06 14.96 -7.91
C ALA A 194 -24.73 16.04 -8.79
N ALA A 195 -25.19 15.69 -10.01
CA ALA A 195 -25.94 16.59 -10.88
C ALA A 195 -27.31 16.96 -10.29
N ALA A 196 -27.99 16.03 -9.63
CA ALA A 196 -29.25 16.30 -8.92
C ALA A 196 -29.04 17.21 -7.71
N HIS A 197 -27.93 17.06 -6.98
CA HIS A 197 -27.56 17.94 -5.86
C HIS A 197 -27.03 19.31 -6.32
N ALA A 198 -26.35 19.42 -7.47
CA ALA A 198 -25.90 20.68 -8.03
C ALA A 198 -27.06 21.58 -8.51
N ALA A 199 -28.20 20.99 -8.83
CA ALA A 199 -29.43 21.71 -9.13
C ALA A 199 -30.08 22.38 -7.89
N ALA A 200 -29.69 21.97 -6.67
CA ALA A 200 -30.07 22.58 -5.40
C ALA A 200 -28.98 23.55 -4.93
N ALA A 201 -29.04 24.78 -5.39
CA ALA A 201 -28.03 25.84 -5.36
C ALA A 201 -27.61 26.41 -3.99
N TYR A 202 -27.05 25.59 -3.12
CA TYR A 202 -26.35 26.05 -1.88
C TYR A 202 -25.05 25.28 -1.58
N ALA A 203 -24.40 24.70 -2.60
CA ALA A 203 -23.43 23.64 -2.46
C ALA A 203 -21.96 24.05 -2.28
N ALA A 204 -21.57 25.31 -2.34
CA ALA A 204 -20.14 25.67 -2.23
C ALA A 204 -19.58 25.37 -0.83
N TYR A 205 -20.31 25.70 0.23
CA TYR A 205 -19.90 25.39 1.61
C TYR A 205 -20.03 23.89 1.97
N ALA A 206 -20.96 23.18 1.36
CA ALA A 206 -21.14 21.76 1.59
C ALA A 206 -20.10 20.92 0.83
N ALA A 207 -19.63 21.38 -0.31
CA ALA A 207 -18.58 20.71 -1.10
C ALA A 207 -17.24 20.71 -0.36
N ASP A 208 -16.81 21.83 0.19
CA ASP A 208 -15.56 21.93 0.96
C ASP A 208 -15.60 21.05 2.23
N ALA A 209 -16.74 20.98 2.90
CA ALA A 209 -16.93 20.11 4.07
C ALA A 209 -16.97 18.62 3.69
N ALA A 210 -17.56 18.28 2.53
CA ALA A 210 -17.59 16.91 2.00
C ALA A 210 -16.19 16.47 1.57
N ASP A 211 -15.42 17.31 0.88
CA ASP A 211 -14.05 17.03 0.49
C ASP A 211 -13.13 16.83 1.69
N ALA A 212 -13.31 17.63 2.76
CA ALA A 212 -12.57 17.45 3.99
C ALA A 212 -12.94 16.15 4.72
N ALA A 213 -14.23 15.79 4.73
CA ALA A 213 -14.71 14.54 5.31
C ALA A 213 -14.20 13.32 4.50
N ASP A 214 -14.20 13.39 3.18
CA ASP A 214 -13.66 12.37 2.30
C ASP A 214 -12.14 12.21 2.46
N ALA A 215 -11.42 13.31 2.64
CA ALA A 215 -9.99 13.27 2.90
C ALA A 215 -9.68 12.63 4.27
N ALA A 216 -10.48 12.92 5.30
CA ALA A 216 -10.36 12.31 6.62
C ALA A 216 -10.69 10.81 6.57
N ALA A 217 -11.77 10.42 5.88
CA ALA A 217 -12.15 9.03 5.67
C ALA A 217 -11.07 8.24 4.95
N ARG A 218 -10.47 8.80 3.89
CA ARG A 218 -9.33 8.18 3.18
C ARG A 218 -8.13 7.96 4.09
N LYS A 219 -7.72 8.96 4.88
CA LYS A 219 -6.60 8.83 5.83
C LYS A 219 -6.87 7.75 6.88
N HIS A 220 -8.11 7.66 7.37
CA HIS A 220 -8.52 6.62 8.31
C HIS A 220 -8.45 5.23 7.68
N GLU A 221 -8.87 5.08 6.41
CA GLU A 221 -8.80 3.81 5.71
C GLU A 221 -7.34 3.38 5.47
N PHE A 222 -6.43 4.29 5.11
CA PHE A 222 -5.01 3.96 5.00
C PHE A 222 -4.39 3.51 6.33
N ALA A 223 -4.80 4.10 7.46
CA ALA A 223 -4.38 3.64 8.77
C ALA A 223 -4.87 2.20 9.06
N ARG A 224 -6.13 1.88 8.72
CA ARG A 224 -6.66 0.52 8.84
C ARG A 224 -5.95 -0.47 7.91
N MET A 225 -5.65 -0.06 6.68
CA MET A 225 -4.87 -0.86 5.75
C MET A 225 -3.47 -1.18 6.30
N ALA A 226 -2.83 -0.20 6.93
CA ALA A 226 -1.55 -0.40 7.60
C ALA A 226 -1.64 -1.44 8.72
N ASP A 227 -2.64 -1.33 9.59
CA ASP A 227 -2.84 -2.28 10.70
C ASP A 227 -3.11 -3.71 10.19
N ASP A 228 -3.99 -3.88 9.19
CA ASP A 228 -4.29 -5.17 8.58
C ASP A 228 -3.04 -5.81 7.94
N LEU A 229 -2.23 -5.00 7.24
CA LEU A 229 -1.01 -5.52 6.62
C LEU A 229 0.00 -5.96 7.68
N LEU A 230 0.22 -5.15 8.72
CA LEU A 230 1.15 -5.47 9.80
C LEU A 230 0.73 -6.75 10.56
N GLU A 231 -0.56 -6.97 10.76
CA GLU A 231 -1.08 -8.20 11.35
C GLU A 231 -0.73 -9.41 10.49
N LEU A 232 -1.07 -9.38 9.20
CA LEU A 232 -0.81 -10.48 8.27
C LEU A 232 0.70 -10.80 8.12
N LEU A 233 1.55 -9.77 8.16
CA LEU A 233 3.01 -9.95 8.12
C LEU A 233 3.54 -10.66 9.38
N ARG A 234 3.02 -10.31 10.56
CA ARG A 234 3.42 -10.95 11.84
C ARG A 234 2.95 -12.39 11.94
N GLU A 235 1.80 -12.73 11.36
CA GLU A 235 1.24 -14.10 11.34
C GLU A 235 1.97 -15.04 10.39
N SER A 236 2.74 -14.49 9.43
CA SER A 236 3.48 -15.29 8.44
C SER A 236 4.72 -15.93 9.05
N LYS A 237 4.91 -17.22 8.73
CA LYS A 237 6.00 -18.06 9.27
C LYS A 237 6.97 -18.47 8.18
#